data_27ac3ce5a469e60188c5801bdae4f148
#
_entry.id   27ac3ce5a469e60188c5801bdae4f148
#
_cell.length_a   1.000
_cell.length_b   1.000
_cell.length_c   1.000
_cell.angle_alpha   90.00
_cell.angle_beta   90.00
_cell.angle_gamma   90.00
#
_symmetry.space_group_name_H-M   'P 1'
#
loop_
_entity.id
_entity.type
_entity.pdbx_description
1 polymer ?
#
loop_
_entity_poly.entity_id
_entity_poly.type
_entity_poly.pdbx_seq_one_letter_code
_entity_poly.pdbx_strand_id
1 'polypeptide(L)'
;MNTAIPVLVALIGLILLGMMLAYYQRMVKEYHLKKYRSKDESFADMLNYAAVVDDGVIVCKNGSFMASFFFKGADNASATDQERELVSFRINKAIGRLGNGWMMHVDAIRNPAPSYSDRNASHFPDRVSAAVDEERRRLFEKLGQLYEGCFIVTFTWFPPALAESKFTELMFDDEREVSTDKDTTLNLIEKFKHEISIIQANLSQAVSIERLNGVKIEQEDGSVATMDQQLEYLQYCITGLQHPIRLPNNPIYLDSLIGGQEFIPGITPRIGKNFIQVVAIEGYPSESYPGILSKLAEQPCEYRWSTRFIFLDSHEAISKLTAFRRKWKQKVRGFMSQLFNTNNGYVDEDALSMVNDASSAIAETNSGLVSQGYITSVIVLMNEDRQKVEDAAEFMRKAVNNTGFAARIETVNTVDAYFGSLPGHGVENVRRPLVNTLNLADLMPTSTIWPGENKAPSPLFEVGAPPLTHCVTSGNTPFRLNLHVRDLGHAFMFGPTRAGKSTHLALTAMQWRRYSNSRIFTFDKGLSMFATCKAVGGKHFTIAGDDNQLAFAPLSRLDTPTRRTWAMEWIEAILILNGVNVDAPMR
;
A
#
# COMPACT_ATOMS: atom_id res chain seq x y z
N MET A 1 -16.33 44.53 77.95
CA MET A 1 -16.66 44.94 76.54
C MET A 1 -15.50 44.75 75.58
N ASN A 2 -14.29 44.27 75.99
CA ASN A 2 -13.12 44.22 75.10
C ASN A 2 -12.85 42.87 74.35
N THR A 3 -13.67 41.86 74.57
CA THR A 3 -13.46 40.52 73.92
C THR A 3 -14.36 40.28 72.70
N ALA A 4 -15.44 41.11 72.54
CA ALA A 4 -16.39 40.95 71.46
C ALA A 4 -15.88 41.45 70.06
N ILE A 5 -15.02 42.46 70.05
CA ILE A 5 -14.46 43.07 68.83
C ILE A 5 -13.53 42.10 68.09
N PRO A 6 -12.52 41.44 68.75
CA PRO A 6 -11.63 40.51 68.05
C PRO A 6 -12.36 39.25 67.56
N VAL A 7 -13.41 38.79 68.27
CA VAL A 7 -14.24 37.66 67.80
C VAL A 7 -15.06 38.05 66.57
N LEU A 8 -15.63 39.26 66.54
CA LEU A 8 -16.36 39.78 65.36
C LEU A 8 -15.44 39.93 64.13
N VAL A 9 -14.22 40.44 64.34
CA VAL A 9 -13.23 40.56 63.24
C VAL A 9 -12.76 39.19 62.71
N ALA A 10 -12.57 38.23 63.60
CA ALA A 10 -12.26 36.84 63.19
C ALA A 10 -13.41 36.19 62.42
N LEU A 11 -14.66 36.44 62.82
CA LEU A 11 -15.84 35.90 62.12
C LEU A 11 -16.02 36.53 60.75
N ILE A 12 -15.81 37.85 60.59
CA ILE A 12 -15.82 38.55 59.31
C ILE A 12 -14.69 38.03 58.42
N GLY A 13 -13.50 37.80 58.97
CA GLY A 13 -12.36 37.25 58.24
C GLY A 13 -12.63 35.82 57.69
N LEU A 14 -13.28 34.97 58.50
CA LEU A 14 -13.71 33.61 58.07
C LEU A 14 -14.77 33.66 56.97
N ILE A 15 -15.74 34.60 57.05
CA ILE A 15 -16.78 34.78 56.04
C ILE A 15 -16.16 35.28 54.72
N LEU A 16 -15.23 36.24 54.77
CA LEU A 16 -14.53 36.74 53.60
C LEU A 16 -13.64 35.64 52.96
N LEU A 17 -12.94 34.84 53.73
CA LEU A 17 -12.17 33.71 53.25
C LEU A 17 -13.07 32.66 52.60
N GLY A 18 -14.23 32.36 53.18
CA GLY A 18 -15.25 31.46 52.63
C GLY A 18 -15.81 31.97 51.29
N MET A 19 -16.10 33.28 51.20
CA MET A 19 -16.55 33.89 49.96
C MET A 19 -15.45 33.90 48.88
N MET A 20 -14.20 34.12 49.26
CA MET A 20 -13.06 34.10 48.35
C MET A 20 -12.78 32.69 47.81
N LEU A 21 -12.88 31.67 48.67
CA LEU A 21 -12.79 30.26 48.27
C LEU A 21 -13.94 29.84 47.36
N ALA A 22 -15.19 30.26 47.67
CA ALA A 22 -16.34 30.00 46.83
C ALA A 22 -16.24 30.68 45.46
N TYR A 23 -15.76 31.92 45.44
CA TYR A 23 -15.48 32.64 44.20
C TYR A 23 -14.38 31.98 43.38
N TYR A 24 -13.28 31.56 44.02
CA TYR A 24 -12.21 30.84 43.34
C TYR A 24 -12.69 29.49 42.77
N GLN A 25 -13.44 28.70 43.54
CA GLN A 25 -14.03 27.45 43.05
C GLN A 25 -15.02 27.69 41.89
N ARG A 26 -15.79 28.81 41.93
CA ARG A 26 -16.69 29.16 40.85
C ARG A 26 -15.90 29.58 39.60
N MET A 27 -14.82 30.35 39.75
CA MET A 27 -13.95 30.78 38.68
C MET A 27 -13.25 29.57 38.03
N VAL A 28 -12.68 28.65 38.82
CA VAL A 28 -12.08 27.43 38.33
C VAL A 28 -13.10 26.56 37.57
N LYS A 29 -14.34 26.44 38.07
CA LYS A 29 -15.42 25.75 37.36
C LYS A 29 -15.86 26.47 36.08
N GLU A 30 -15.84 27.78 36.03
CA GLU A 30 -16.22 28.58 34.85
C GLU A 30 -15.18 28.52 33.74
N TYR A 31 -13.89 28.50 34.10
CA TYR A 31 -12.78 28.41 33.14
C TYR A 31 -12.31 26.98 32.86
N HIS A 32 -12.91 25.97 33.50
CA HIS A 32 -12.57 24.58 33.20
C HIS A 32 -13.11 24.18 31.83
N LEU A 33 -12.23 23.80 30.89
CA LEU A 33 -12.56 23.37 29.54
C LEU A 33 -13.62 22.25 29.49
N LYS A 34 -13.73 21.41 30.53
CA LYS A 34 -14.80 20.39 30.66
C LYS A 34 -16.23 20.95 30.61
N LYS A 35 -16.47 22.24 30.95
CA LYS A 35 -17.79 22.87 30.88
C LYS A 35 -18.23 23.14 29.43
N TYR A 36 -17.28 23.34 28.54
CA TYR A 36 -17.53 23.64 27.12
C TYR A 36 -17.39 22.40 26.23
N ARG A 37 -17.05 21.26 26.82
CA ARG A 37 -17.02 19.99 26.08
C ARG A 37 -18.46 19.58 25.81
N SER A 38 -18.80 19.33 24.54
CA SER A 38 -20.07 18.72 24.15
C SER A 38 -20.23 17.40 24.92
N LYS A 39 -21.45 17.08 25.33
CA LYS A 39 -21.77 15.76 25.90
C LYS A 39 -21.92 14.71 24.81
N ASP A 40 -22.11 15.16 23.57
CA ASP A 40 -22.23 14.28 22.43
C ASP A 40 -20.83 13.97 21.91
N GLU A 41 -20.54 12.70 21.69
CA GLU A 41 -19.28 12.25 21.10
C GLU A 41 -19.15 12.81 19.69
N SER A 42 -18.04 13.49 19.42
CA SER A 42 -17.69 13.95 18.06
C SER A 42 -17.06 12.81 17.27
N PHE A 43 -17.00 12.93 15.96
CA PHE A 43 -16.30 11.95 15.13
C PHE A 43 -14.84 11.76 15.55
N ALA A 44 -14.15 12.84 15.94
CA ALA A 44 -12.79 12.79 16.45
C ALA A 44 -12.67 11.89 17.71
N ASP A 45 -13.68 11.95 18.61
CA ASP A 45 -13.67 11.10 19.82
C ASP A 45 -13.76 9.60 19.50
N MET A 46 -14.35 9.22 18.36
CA MET A 46 -14.47 7.83 17.89
C MET A 46 -13.17 7.31 17.25
N LEU A 47 -12.26 8.18 16.82
CA LEU A 47 -10.97 7.80 16.26
C LEU A 47 -9.97 7.43 17.36
N ASN A 48 -9.25 6.32 17.18
CA ASN A 48 -8.32 5.78 18.17
C ASN A 48 -6.89 6.34 18.06
N TYR A 49 -6.70 7.57 17.58
CA TYR A 49 -5.37 8.14 17.38
C TYR A 49 -5.08 9.25 18.40
N ALA A 50 -3.97 9.15 19.13
CA ALA A 50 -3.63 10.11 20.16
C ALA A 50 -2.46 11.04 19.76
N ALA A 51 -1.26 10.51 19.56
CA ALA A 51 -0.08 11.33 19.28
C ALA A 51 0.99 10.57 18.47
N VAL A 52 1.82 11.32 17.73
CA VAL A 52 3.09 10.84 17.19
C VAL A 52 4.11 10.92 18.32
N VAL A 53 4.69 9.78 18.73
CA VAL A 53 5.65 9.69 19.85
C VAL A 53 7.08 9.54 19.37
N ASP A 54 7.28 9.07 18.15
CA ASP A 54 8.58 8.98 17.47
C ASP A 54 8.33 8.98 15.95
N ASP A 55 9.37 9.15 15.15
CA ASP A 55 9.26 9.16 13.69
C ASP A 55 8.66 7.83 13.18
N GLY A 56 7.47 7.91 12.56
CA GLY A 56 6.69 6.77 12.12
C GLY A 56 6.14 5.87 13.24
N VAL A 57 5.99 6.36 14.48
CA VAL A 57 5.32 5.66 15.59
C VAL A 57 4.19 6.52 16.15
N ILE A 58 2.99 6.00 16.05
CA ILE A 58 1.79 6.61 16.64
C ILE A 58 1.39 5.81 17.88
N VAL A 59 1.02 6.54 18.95
CA VAL A 59 0.31 5.97 20.08
C VAL A 59 -1.18 6.20 19.89
N CYS A 60 -1.96 5.16 20.19
CA CYS A 60 -3.41 5.20 20.12
C CYS A 60 -4.02 5.55 21.49
N LYS A 61 -5.28 6.02 21.51
CA LYS A 61 -6.00 6.37 22.75
C LYS A 61 -6.15 5.20 23.73
N ASN A 62 -6.20 3.97 23.20
CA ASN A 62 -6.25 2.74 24.01
C ASN A 62 -4.86 2.27 24.50
N GLY A 63 -3.82 3.10 24.36
CA GLY A 63 -2.46 2.79 24.80
C GLY A 63 -1.67 1.86 23.87
N SER A 64 -2.20 1.45 22.72
CA SER A 64 -1.46 0.67 21.74
C SER A 64 -0.52 1.54 20.90
N PHE A 65 0.55 0.92 20.37
CA PHE A 65 1.50 1.54 19.47
C PHE A 65 1.27 1.04 18.04
N MET A 66 1.45 1.93 17.07
CA MET A 66 1.20 1.64 15.66
C MET A 66 2.32 2.17 14.78
N ALA A 67 2.72 1.37 13.77
CA ALA A 67 3.64 1.76 12.72
C ALA A 67 3.16 1.20 11.38
N SER A 68 3.29 1.99 10.32
CA SER A 68 2.82 1.64 8.98
C SER A 68 3.97 1.59 7.99
N PHE A 69 3.85 0.71 6.99
CA PHE A 69 4.84 0.50 5.94
C PHE A 69 4.16 0.44 4.59
N PHE A 70 4.72 1.16 3.65
CA PHE A 70 4.46 0.92 2.24
C PHE A 70 5.19 -0.34 1.80
N PHE A 71 4.53 -1.22 1.04
CA PHE A 71 5.18 -2.40 0.50
C PHE A 71 4.82 -2.64 -0.97
N LYS A 72 5.74 -3.29 -1.66
CA LYS A 72 5.57 -3.73 -3.05
C LYS A 72 5.97 -5.19 -3.16
N GLY A 73 5.08 -6.01 -3.68
CA GLY A 73 5.42 -7.35 -4.15
C GLY A 73 6.09 -7.30 -5.53
N ALA A 74 6.67 -8.40 -5.93
CA ALA A 74 7.10 -8.59 -7.30
C ALA A 74 5.89 -8.64 -8.24
N ASP A 75 6.10 -8.34 -9.52
CA ASP A 75 5.10 -8.62 -10.55
C ASP A 75 5.04 -10.13 -10.79
N ASN A 76 4.00 -10.76 -10.25
CA ASN A 76 3.82 -12.21 -10.30
C ASN A 76 3.02 -12.66 -11.54
N ALA A 77 2.78 -11.80 -12.53
CA ALA A 77 2.02 -12.15 -13.73
C ALA A 77 2.67 -13.30 -14.52
N SER A 78 4.00 -13.37 -14.52
CA SER A 78 4.80 -14.42 -15.16
C SER A 78 5.48 -15.38 -14.16
N ALA A 79 5.22 -15.24 -12.86
CA ALA A 79 5.81 -16.10 -11.85
C ALA A 79 5.20 -17.52 -11.88
N THR A 80 6.03 -18.51 -11.59
CA THR A 80 5.59 -19.90 -11.39
C THR A 80 4.82 -20.02 -10.06
N ASP A 81 4.02 -21.07 -9.92
CA ASP A 81 3.30 -21.32 -8.66
C ASP A 81 4.27 -21.51 -7.49
N GLN A 82 5.42 -22.16 -7.71
CA GLN A 82 6.47 -22.33 -6.69
C GLN A 82 7.05 -20.99 -6.22
N GLU A 83 7.25 -20.04 -7.12
CA GLU A 83 7.73 -18.70 -6.75
C GLU A 83 6.70 -17.94 -5.91
N ARG A 84 5.42 -18.07 -6.25
CA ARG A 84 4.32 -17.47 -5.47
C ARG A 84 4.20 -18.10 -4.08
N GLU A 85 4.26 -19.44 -4.00
CA GLU A 85 4.26 -20.17 -2.73
C GLU A 85 5.43 -19.78 -1.84
N LEU A 86 6.62 -19.58 -2.42
CA LEU A 86 7.79 -19.12 -1.68
C LEU A 86 7.58 -17.73 -1.06
N VAL A 87 6.92 -16.82 -1.77
CA VAL A 87 6.59 -15.49 -1.24
C VAL A 87 5.63 -15.62 -0.05
N SER A 88 4.53 -16.38 -0.18
CA SER A 88 3.58 -16.64 0.91
C SER A 88 4.27 -17.28 2.12
N PHE A 89 5.13 -18.27 1.90
CA PHE A 89 5.90 -18.92 2.97
C PHE A 89 6.82 -17.93 3.70
N ARG A 90 7.52 -17.04 2.98
CA ARG A 90 8.40 -16.03 3.58
C ARG A 90 7.60 -15.00 4.39
N ILE A 91 6.43 -14.57 3.88
CA ILE A 91 5.53 -13.68 4.62
C ILE A 91 5.06 -14.38 5.89
N ASN A 92 4.56 -15.62 5.78
CA ASN A 92 4.16 -16.41 6.94
C ASN A 92 5.28 -16.51 7.99
N LYS A 93 6.52 -16.80 7.55
CA LYS A 93 7.69 -16.87 8.45
C LYS A 93 7.96 -15.54 9.18
N ALA A 94 7.71 -14.42 8.52
CA ALA A 94 7.91 -13.10 9.12
C ALA A 94 6.88 -12.77 10.19
N ILE A 95 5.59 -13.12 9.98
CA ILE A 95 4.47 -12.76 10.85
C ILE A 95 4.03 -13.89 11.79
N GLY A 96 4.34 -15.15 11.48
CA GLY A 96 3.89 -16.33 12.22
C GLY A 96 4.41 -16.44 13.65
N ARG A 97 5.37 -15.61 14.05
CA ARG A 97 5.86 -15.51 15.44
C ARG A 97 5.07 -14.51 16.28
N LEU A 98 4.19 -13.71 15.67
CA LEU A 98 3.36 -12.75 16.39
C LEU A 98 2.23 -13.49 17.12
N GLY A 99 1.96 -13.07 18.34
CA GLY A 99 0.95 -13.66 19.20
C GLY A 99 0.00 -12.61 19.74
N ASN A 100 -0.59 -12.90 20.90
CA ASN A 100 -1.55 -12.01 21.56
C ASN A 100 -0.96 -10.59 21.78
N GLY A 101 -1.82 -9.61 21.68
CA GLY A 101 -1.44 -8.20 21.71
C GLY A 101 -0.99 -7.64 20.36
N TRP A 102 -0.83 -8.45 19.31
CA TRP A 102 -0.54 -7.96 17.97
C TRP A 102 -1.78 -7.96 17.09
N MET A 103 -1.89 -6.92 16.29
CA MET A 103 -2.88 -6.78 15.23
C MET A 103 -2.20 -6.23 13.98
N MET A 104 -2.61 -6.70 12.83
CA MET A 104 -2.12 -6.24 11.53
C MET A 104 -3.28 -5.79 10.66
N HIS A 105 -3.15 -4.63 10.01
CA HIS A 105 -4.00 -4.20 8.90
C HIS A 105 -3.18 -4.23 7.62
N VAL A 106 -3.74 -4.78 6.56
CA VAL A 106 -3.17 -4.75 5.22
C VAL A 106 -4.16 -4.07 4.30
N ASP A 107 -3.76 -2.94 3.76
CA ASP A 107 -4.58 -2.15 2.85
C ASP A 107 -4.04 -2.21 1.43
N ALA A 108 -4.89 -2.61 0.49
CA ALA A 108 -4.68 -2.41 -0.93
C ALA A 108 -5.54 -1.22 -1.37
N ILE A 109 -4.88 -0.15 -1.76
CA ILE A 109 -5.50 1.10 -2.15
C ILE A 109 -5.39 1.22 -3.67
N ARG A 110 -6.49 1.56 -4.32
CA ARG A 110 -6.54 1.81 -5.74
C ARG A 110 -7.05 3.22 -6.00
N ASN A 111 -6.15 4.07 -6.47
CA ASN A 111 -6.41 5.50 -6.67
C ASN A 111 -6.46 5.85 -8.15
N PRO A 112 -7.23 6.89 -8.53
CA PRO A 112 -7.17 7.48 -9.85
C PRO A 112 -5.75 7.90 -10.21
N ALA A 113 -5.30 7.52 -11.40
CA ALA A 113 -3.98 7.84 -11.91
C ALA A 113 -4.07 8.76 -13.13
N PRO A 114 -3.07 9.63 -13.38
CA PRO A 114 -2.97 10.38 -14.61
C PRO A 114 -2.90 9.45 -15.82
N SER A 115 -3.78 9.64 -16.78
CA SER A 115 -3.85 8.79 -17.96
C SER A 115 -2.70 9.08 -18.94
N TYR A 116 -2.23 10.32 -19.01
CA TYR A 116 -1.18 10.76 -19.94
C TYR A 116 -0.35 11.92 -19.38
N SER A 117 0.86 12.15 -19.91
CA SER A 117 1.72 13.28 -19.51
C SER A 117 1.13 14.63 -19.89
N ASP A 118 1.50 15.69 -19.17
CA ASP A 118 1.14 17.06 -19.52
C ASP A 118 1.70 17.42 -20.92
N ARG A 119 0.90 18.18 -21.68
CA ARG A 119 1.30 18.66 -23.03
C ARG A 119 2.57 19.49 -22.98
N ASN A 120 2.70 20.34 -21.96
CA ASN A 120 3.83 21.26 -21.82
C ASN A 120 5.13 20.56 -21.41
N ALA A 121 5.05 19.32 -20.91
CA ALA A 121 6.22 18.51 -20.57
C ALA A 121 6.89 17.83 -21.77
N SER A 122 6.34 17.95 -22.97
CA SER A 122 6.85 17.28 -24.17
C SER A 122 7.26 18.30 -25.24
N HIS A 123 8.41 18.06 -25.88
CA HIS A 123 8.97 18.91 -26.93
C HIS A 123 8.97 18.15 -28.27
N PHE A 124 7.96 18.37 -29.10
CA PHE A 124 7.92 17.75 -30.43
C PHE A 124 8.29 18.77 -31.52
N PRO A 125 9.46 18.63 -32.16
CA PRO A 125 9.93 19.63 -33.15
C PRO A 125 9.22 19.53 -34.51
N ASP A 126 8.53 18.44 -34.81
CA ASP A 126 7.82 18.22 -36.04
C ASP A 126 6.33 17.91 -35.85
N ARG A 127 5.52 18.26 -36.84
CA ARG A 127 4.07 18.12 -36.82
C ARG A 127 3.60 16.65 -36.77
N VAL A 128 4.37 15.73 -37.36
CA VAL A 128 3.96 14.33 -37.44
C VAL A 128 4.11 13.66 -36.09
N SER A 129 5.27 13.80 -35.42
CA SER A 129 5.47 13.27 -34.09
C SER A 129 4.48 13.87 -33.07
N ALA A 130 4.22 15.19 -33.18
CA ALA A 130 3.23 15.87 -32.35
C ALA A 130 1.80 15.33 -32.58
N ALA A 131 1.41 15.11 -33.84
CA ALA A 131 0.09 14.57 -34.18
C ALA A 131 -0.08 13.11 -33.67
N VAL A 132 0.96 12.29 -33.79
CA VAL A 132 0.96 10.92 -33.25
C VAL A 132 0.79 10.92 -31.74
N ASP A 133 1.48 11.82 -31.03
CA ASP A 133 1.33 11.93 -29.56
C ASP A 133 -0.08 12.41 -29.18
N GLU A 134 -0.62 13.40 -29.91
CA GLU A 134 -1.98 13.90 -29.65
C GLU A 134 -3.06 12.84 -29.90
N GLU A 135 -2.94 12.02 -30.96
CA GLU A 135 -3.88 10.90 -31.18
C GLU A 135 -3.75 9.82 -30.09
N ARG A 136 -2.54 9.57 -29.60
CA ARG A 136 -2.35 8.69 -28.44
C ARG A 136 -3.00 9.26 -27.19
N ARG A 137 -2.83 10.55 -26.91
CA ARG A 137 -3.49 11.25 -25.80
C ARG A 137 -5.01 11.06 -25.87
N ARG A 138 -5.61 11.32 -27.03
CA ARG A 138 -7.06 11.12 -27.26
C ARG A 138 -7.50 9.67 -27.05
N LEU A 139 -6.65 8.70 -27.42
CA LEU A 139 -6.90 7.30 -27.14
C LEU A 139 -6.98 7.04 -25.64
N PHE A 140 -6.00 7.56 -24.87
CA PHE A 140 -6.00 7.40 -23.41
C PHE A 140 -7.15 8.14 -22.72
N GLU A 141 -7.54 9.31 -23.20
CA GLU A 141 -8.74 10.03 -22.72
C GLU A 141 -10.03 9.22 -22.97
N LYS A 142 -10.11 8.50 -24.10
CA LYS A 142 -11.25 7.62 -24.40
C LYS A 142 -11.28 6.33 -23.57
N LEU A 143 -10.15 5.87 -23.06
CA LEU A 143 -10.11 4.73 -22.15
C LEU A 143 -10.77 5.04 -20.79
N GLY A 144 -10.98 6.32 -20.49
CA GLY A 144 -11.53 6.77 -19.22
C GLY A 144 -10.51 6.85 -18.10
N GLN A 145 -10.98 6.73 -16.86
CA GLN A 145 -10.11 6.82 -15.68
C GLN A 145 -9.22 5.59 -15.58
N LEU A 146 -7.93 5.81 -15.45
CA LEU A 146 -6.95 4.78 -15.11
C LEU A 146 -6.69 4.80 -13.60
N TYR A 147 -6.22 3.67 -13.05
CA TYR A 147 -6.03 3.50 -11.62
C TYR A 147 -4.68 2.87 -11.32
N GLU A 148 -4.03 3.38 -10.27
CA GLU A 148 -2.81 2.81 -9.71
C GLU A 148 -3.06 2.22 -8.33
N GLY A 149 -2.37 1.13 -8.02
CA GLY A 149 -2.45 0.49 -6.71
C GLY A 149 -1.24 0.80 -5.84
N CYS A 150 -1.47 0.98 -4.54
CA CYS A 150 -0.43 0.92 -3.54
C CYS A 150 -0.86 0.03 -2.37
N PHE A 151 0.12 -0.59 -1.70
CA PHE A 151 -0.13 -1.49 -0.59
C PHE A 151 0.54 -0.96 0.67
N ILE A 152 -0.21 -0.97 1.76
CA ILE A 152 0.29 -0.52 3.06
C ILE A 152 -0.02 -1.61 4.09
N VAL A 153 0.95 -1.92 4.94
CA VAL A 153 0.76 -2.79 6.10
C VAL A 153 1.00 -1.99 7.37
N THR A 154 0.07 -2.10 8.31
CA THR A 154 0.15 -1.46 9.63
C THR A 154 0.17 -2.52 10.71
N PHE A 155 1.18 -2.46 11.56
CA PHE A 155 1.27 -3.27 12.77
C PHE A 155 0.88 -2.46 13.99
N THR A 156 -0.03 -2.99 14.79
CA THR A 156 -0.47 -2.40 16.05
C THR A 156 -0.14 -3.37 17.18
N TRP A 157 0.50 -2.88 18.23
CA TRP A 157 0.85 -3.67 19.40
C TRP A 157 0.18 -3.12 20.64
N PHE A 158 -0.54 -3.98 21.33
CA PHE A 158 -1.18 -3.72 22.61
C PHE A 158 -0.23 -4.19 23.71
N PRO A 159 0.34 -3.27 24.52
CA PRO A 159 1.19 -3.67 25.64
C PRO A 159 0.40 -4.47 26.68
N PRO A 160 1.06 -5.28 27.52
CA PRO A 160 0.38 -6.00 28.60
C PRO A 160 -0.43 -5.06 29.51
N ALA A 161 -1.59 -5.50 30.00
CA ALA A 161 -2.58 -4.67 30.72
C ALA A 161 -2.04 -3.84 31.91
N LEU A 162 -0.99 -4.32 32.60
CA LEU A 162 -0.30 -3.57 33.67
C LEU A 162 0.48 -2.35 33.16
N ALA A 163 0.95 -2.39 31.92
CA ALA A 163 1.63 -1.27 31.29
C ALA A 163 0.63 -0.30 30.63
N GLU A 164 -0.50 -0.83 30.15
CA GLU A 164 -1.57 -0.06 29.52
C GLU A 164 -2.24 0.92 30.50
N SER A 165 -2.59 0.47 31.72
CA SER A 165 -3.21 1.34 32.72
C SER A 165 -2.30 2.49 33.13
N LYS A 166 -1.00 2.22 33.34
CA LYS A 166 -0.01 3.25 33.68
C LYS A 166 0.25 4.21 32.54
N PHE A 167 0.26 3.72 31.31
CA PHE A 167 0.50 4.56 30.13
C PHE A 167 -0.70 5.50 29.88
N THR A 168 -1.92 5.01 29.99
CA THR A 168 -3.14 5.81 29.84
C THR A 168 -3.23 6.88 30.92
N GLU A 169 -2.88 6.54 32.17
CA GLU A 169 -2.85 7.47 33.29
C GLU A 169 -1.81 8.59 33.07
N LEU A 170 -0.64 8.25 32.51
CA LEU A 170 0.45 9.18 32.19
C LEU A 170 0.12 10.16 31.05
N MET A 171 -0.67 9.73 30.07
CA MET A 171 -1.08 10.56 28.93
C MET A 171 -2.16 11.60 29.30
N PHE A 172 -2.94 11.34 30.34
CA PHE A 172 -4.10 12.15 30.69
C PHE A 172 -4.00 12.88 32.04
N ASP A 173 -2.91 12.68 32.83
CA ASP A 173 -2.72 13.29 34.15
C ASP A 173 -1.50 14.23 34.14
N ASP A 174 -1.77 15.54 34.02
CA ASP A 174 -0.76 16.61 33.87
C ASP A 174 -0.04 16.99 35.19
N GLU A 175 -0.35 16.39 36.35
CA GLU A 175 0.04 16.97 37.65
C GLU A 175 0.73 16.04 38.68
N ARG A 176 1.24 14.85 38.33
CA ARG A 176 1.92 14.01 39.33
C ARG A 176 3.37 13.66 39.00
N GLU A 177 4.22 13.67 40.06
CA GLU A 177 5.69 13.45 40.03
C GLU A 177 6.14 12.23 39.20
N VAL A 178 6.80 12.54 38.08
CA VAL A 178 6.95 11.75 36.86
C VAL A 178 8.36 11.20 36.74
N SER A 179 8.99 10.61 37.72
CA SER A 179 10.36 10.10 37.50
C SER A 179 10.44 8.61 37.16
N THR A 180 9.60 7.78 37.74
CA THR A 180 9.66 6.31 37.54
C THR A 180 8.82 5.83 36.33
N ASP A 181 7.82 6.58 35.92
CA ASP A 181 6.87 6.20 34.86
C ASP A 181 7.35 6.58 33.44
N LYS A 182 8.16 7.64 33.30
CA LYS A 182 8.80 8.01 32.02
C LYS A 182 9.70 6.89 31.49
N ASP A 183 10.50 6.27 32.36
CA ASP A 183 11.38 5.16 31.98
C ASP A 183 10.59 3.94 31.47
N THR A 184 9.45 3.66 32.07
CA THR A 184 8.58 2.54 31.64
C THR A 184 7.99 2.81 30.25
N THR A 185 7.51 4.01 29.99
CA THR A 185 6.95 4.41 28.69
C THR A 185 8.00 4.40 27.59
N LEU A 186 9.17 4.98 27.85
CA LEU A 186 10.29 4.95 26.90
C LEU A 186 10.72 3.52 26.59
N ASN A 187 10.80 2.64 27.59
CA ASN A 187 11.10 1.22 27.40
C ASN A 187 10.08 0.50 26.51
N LEU A 188 8.78 0.84 26.63
CA LEU A 188 7.74 0.26 25.77
C LEU A 188 7.86 0.73 24.31
N ILE A 189 8.16 2.02 24.09
CA ILE A 189 8.40 2.56 22.75
C ILE A 189 9.62 1.88 22.12
N GLU A 190 10.74 1.79 22.85
CA GLU A 190 11.96 1.13 22.37
C GLU A 190 11.75 -0.35 22.08
N LYS A 191 11.01 -1.06 22.91
CA LYS A 191 10.62 -2.45 22.68
C LYS A 191 9.79 -2.58 21.40
N PHE A 192 8.78 -1.73 21.21
CA PHE A 192 7.96 -1.71 20.00
C PHE A 192 8.81 -1.43 18.76
N LYS A 193 9.69 -0.42 18.80
CA LYS A 193 10.60 -0.09 17.69
C LYS A 193 11.52 -1.25 17.34
N HIS A 194 12.05 -1.94 18.32
CA HIS A 194 12.88 -3.12 18.12
C HIS A 194 12.11 -4.24 17.42
N GLU A 195 10.91 -4.60 17.91
CA GLU A 195 10.07 -5.64 17.30
C GLU A 195 9.66 -5.28 15.87
N ILE A 196 9.27 -4.04 15.63
CA ILE A 196 8.90 -3.54 14.29
C ILE A 196 10.10 -3.62 13.33
N SER A 197 11.32 -3.30 13.78
CA SER A 197 12.52 -3.41 12.96
C SER A 197 12.82 -4.86 12.56
N ILE A 198 12.58 -5.81 13.46
CA ILE A 198 12.72 -7.24 13.17
C ILE A 198 11.66 -7.71 12.18
N ILE A 199 10.41 -7.27 12.34
CA ILE A 199 9.32 -7.58 11.40
C ILE A 199 9.67 -7.05 10.01
N GLN A 200 10.10 -5.78 9.92
CA GLN A 200 10.52 -5.16 8.65
C GLN A 200 11.66 -5.93 7.99
N ALA A 201 12.70 -6.28 8.74
CA ALA A 201 13.84 -7.05 8.23
C ALA A 201 13.42 -8.43 7.69
N ASN A 202 12.48 -9.11 8.34
CA ASN A 202 11.97 -10.39 7.89
C ASN A 202 11.07 -10.26 6.64
N LEU A 203 10.17 -9.28 6.61
CA LEU A 203 9.30 -9.02 5.45
C LEU A 203 10.08 -8.56 4.22
N SER A 204 11.21 -7.87 4.39
CA SER A 204 12.08 -7.44 3.29
C SER A 204 12.66 -8.59 2.47
N GLN A 205 12.63 -9.84 2.98
CA GLN A 205 13.02 -11.05 2.26
C GLN A 205 11.94 -11.52 1.26
N ALA A 206 10.70 -11.06 1.42
CA ALA A 206 9.56 -11.45 0.59
C ALA A 206 9.10 -10.29 -0.33
N VAL A 207 9.08 -9.08 0.18
CA VAL A 207 8.56 -7.88 -0.49
C VAL A 207 9.49 -6.69 -0.26
N SER A 208 9.48 -5.71 -1.16
CA SER A 208 10.10 -4.40 -0.88
C SER A 208 9.24 -3.68 0.14
N ILE A 209 9.81 -3.24 1.25
CA ILE A 209 9.07 -2.63 2.36
C ILE A 209 9.79 -1.37 2.87
N GLU A 210 9.05 -0.28 2.99
CA GLU A 210 9.54 1.02 3.41
C GLU A 210 8.61 1.61 4.49
N ARG A 211 9.21 2.13 5.57
CA ARG A 211 8.43 2.72 6.68
C ARG A 211 7.86 4.06 6.29
N LEU A 212 6.61 4.32 6.63
CA LEU A 212 6.00 5.64 6.51
C LEU A 212 6.50 6.53 7.65
N ASN A 213 7.22 7.57 7.29
CA ASN A 213 7.91 8.48 8.19
C ASN A 213 7.56 9.94 7.90
N GLY A 214 8.02 10.84 8.77
CA GLY A 214 8.00 12.27 8.53
C GLY A 214 9.06 12.69 7.51
N VAL A 215 8.65 13.30 6.40
CA VAL A 215 9.53 13.84 5.36
C VAL A 215 9.75 15.33 5.59
N LYS A 216 11.00 15.73 5.78
CA LYS A 216 11.36 17.15 5.93
C LYS A 216 11.41 17.82 4.57
N ILE A 217 10.61 18.86 4.40
CA ILE A 217 10.55 19.67 3.18
C ILE A 217 10.94 21.11 3.52
N GLU A 218 11.94 21.64 2.82
CA GLU A 218 12.32 23.04 2.91
C GLU A 218 11.29 23.88 2.14
N GLN A 219 10.72 24.88 2.79
CA GLN A 219 9.73 25.80 2.21
C GLN A 219 10.43 26.98 1.54
N GLU A 220 9.72 27.71 0.69
CA GLU A 220 10.24 28.90 -0.01
C GLU A 220 10.75 30.00 0.94
N ASP A 221 10.26 30.04 2.17
CA ASP A 221 10.66 30.98 3.23
C ASP A 221 11.92 30.51 4.02
N GLY A 222 12.52 29.37 3.65
CA GLY A 222 13.65 28.75 4.33
C GLY A 222 13.28 27.99 5.60
N SER A 223 12.00 27.90 5.96
CA SER A 223 11.55 27.07 7.07
C SER A 223 11.47 25.59 6.68
N VAL A 224 11.71 24.70 7.64
CA VAL A 224 11.57 23.24 7.43
C VAL A 224 10.23 22.78 7.98
N ALA A 225 9.38 22.23 7.12
CA ALA A 225 8.15 21.57 7.51
C ALA A 225 8.32 20.06 7.48
N THR A 226 7.79 19.36 8.47
CA THR A 226 7.72 17.89 8.45
C THR A 226 6.35 17.49 7.92
N MET A 227 6.31 16.82 6.76
CA MET A 227 5.11 16.20 6.20
C MET A 227 5.11 14.74 6.60
N ASP A 228 4.05 14.29 7.29
CA ASP A 228 3.98 12.94 7.84
C ASP A 228 3.18 12.03 6.91
N GLN A 229 3.86 11.04 6.32
CA GLN A 229 3.28 10.07 5.39
C GLN A 229 2.27 9.13 6.07
N GLN A 230 2.48 8.80 7.35
CA GLN A 230 1.55 7.94 8.08
C GLN A 230 0.24 8.67 8.38
N LEU A 231 0.31 9.95 8.73
CA LEU A 231 -0.89 10.78 8.92
C LEU A 231 -1.63 11.03 7.61
N GLU A 232 -0.92 11.25 6.50
CA GLU A 232 -1.52 11.34 5.16
C GLU A 232 -2.30 10.05 4.82
N TYR A 233 -1.70 8.89 5.07
CA TYR A 233 -2.35 7.61 4.87
C TYR A 233 -3.58 7.43 5.77
N LEU A 234 -3.50 7.76 7.07
CA LEU A 234 -4.65 7.69 7.96
C LEU A 234 -5.76 8.64 7.55
N GLN A 235 -5.42 9.86 7.15
CA GLN A 235 -6.38 10.82 6.60
C GLN A 235 -7.10 10.28 5.36
N TYR A 236 -6.36 9.63 4.46
CA TYR A 236 -6.94 8.95 3.31
C TYR A 236 -7.89 7.81 3.74
N CYS A 237 -7.48 6.97 4.69
CA CYS A 237 -8.34 5.90 5.22
C CYS A 237 -9.66 6.43 5.79
N ILE A 238 -9.61 7.61 6.41
CA ILE A 238 -10.77 8.27 7.03
C ILE A 238 -11.65 8.94 5.98
N THR A 239 -11.08 9.74 5.10
CA THR A 239 -11.85 10.66 4.25
C THR A 239 -11.95 10.25 2.79
N GLY A 240 -11.09 9.32 2.32
CA GLY A 240 -10.91 9.01 0.90
C GLY A 240 -10.15 10.09 0.13
N LEU A 241 -9.62 11.13 0.80
CA LEU A 241 -8.91 12.22 0.15
C LEU A 241 -7.41 12.14 0.45
N GLN A 242 -6.60 12.13 -0.60
CA GLN A 242 -5.14 12.28 -0.46
C GLN A 242 -4.82 13.75 -0.16
N HIS A 243 -4.26 14.00 1.00
CA HIS A 243 -3.89 15.33 1.43
C HIS A 243 -2.62 15.26 2.28
N PRO A 244 -1.52 15.89 1.87
CA PRO A 244 -0.31 15.96 2.67
C PRO A 244 -0.57 16.63 4.01
N ILE A 245 -0.17 16.01 5.10
CA ILE A 245 -0.39 16.52 6.45
C ILE A 245 0.93 16.99 7.05
N ARG A 246 0.96 18.27 7.40
CA ARG A 246 2.05 18.86 8.14
C ARG A 246 1.92 18.52 9.62
N LEU A 247 2.96 17.90 10.18
CA LEU A 247 3.03 17.67 11.63
C LEU A 247 3.28 19.02 12.34
N PRO A 248 2.39 19.44 13.25
CA PRO A 248 2.59 20.68 14.01
C PRO A 248 3.80 20.57 14.95
N ASN A 249 4.48 21.68 15.17
CA ASN A 249 5.60 21.73 16.13
C ASN A 249 5.15 21.64 17.59
N ASN A 250 3.90 21.97 17.86
CA ASN A 250 3.29 21.88 19.19
C ASN A 250 2.56 20.53 19.33
N PRO A 251 2.58 19.90 20.51
CA PRO A 251 1.78 18.71 20.77
C PRO A 251 0.30 18.97 20.48
N ILE A 252 -0.30 18.13 19.65
CA ILE A 252 -1.73 18.14 19.31
C ILE A 252 -2.24 16.73 19.28
N TYR A 253 -3.48 16.53 19.69
CA TYR A 253 -4.14 15.24 19.53
C TYR A 253 -4.42 14.99 18.03
N LEU A 254 -4.00 13.82 17.56
CA LEU A 254 -4.11 13.45 16.14
C LEU A 254 -5.57 13.32 15.68
N ASP A 255 -6.45 12.84 16.55
CA ASP A 255 -7.87 12.73 16.27
C ASP A 255 -8.49 14.08 15.87
N SER A 256 -8.07 15.17 16.54
CA SER A 256 -8.53 16.52 16.20
C SER A 256 -7.92 17.02 14.87
N LEU A 257 -6.70 16.58 14.54
CA LEU A 257 -6.02 16.96 13.31
C LEU A 257 -6.65 16.28 12.08
N ILE A 258 -6.90 14.97 12.15
CA ILE A 258 -7.38 14.16 11.02
C ILE A 258 -8.87 13.83 11.07
N GLY A 259 -9.54 14.05 12.22
CA GLY A 259 -10.97 13.78 12.45
C GLY A 259 -11.86 15.00 12.37
N GLY A 260 -11.39 16.14 11.81
CA GLY A 260 -12.14 17.39 11.73
C GLY A 260 -13.30 17.41 10.73
N GLN A 261 -13.62 16.30 10.09
CA GLN A 261 -14.71 16.18 9.13
C GLN A 261 -16.03 15.86 9.81
N GLU A 262 -17.15 16.38 9.24
CA GLU A 262 -18.48 15.96 9.66
C GLU A 262 -18.73 14.50 9.29
N PHE A 263 -19.18 13.69 10.25
CA PHE A 263 -19.58 12.32 10.04
C PHE A 263 -21.07 12.14 10.28
N ILE A 264 -21.79 11.66 9.26
CA ILE A 264 -23.23 11.38 9.34
C ILE A 264 -23.41 9.88 9.25
N PRO A 265 -23.77 9.20 10.37
CA PRO A 265 -23.99 7.75 10.37
C PRO A 265 -25.27 7.40 9.61
N GLY A 266 -25.36 6.15 9.15
CA GLY A 266 -26.53 5.63 8.44
C GLY A 266 -26.20 4.34 7.69
N ILE A 267 -27.13 3.86 6.85
CA ILE A 267 -26.92 2.70 5.97
C ILE A 267 -25.84 3.02 4.92
N THR A 268 -25.87 4.24 4.40
CA THR A 268 -24.82 4.82 3.56
C THR A 268 -24.28 6.03 4.30
N PRO A 269 -23.34 5.84 5.25
CA PRO A 269 -22.79 6.95 6.02
C PRO A 269 -22.04 7.91 5.12
N ARG A 270 -21.86 9.14 5.60
CA ARG A 270 -21.15 10.20 4.88
C ARG A 270 -20.08 10.83 5.76
N ILE A 271 -18.90 11.03 5.22
CA ILE A 271 -17.82 11.79 5.84
C ILE A 271 -17.44 12.97 4.97
N GLY A 272 -17.58 14.18 5.52
CA GLY A 272 -17.44 15.40 4.72
C GLY A 272 -18.36 15.36 3.49
N LYS A 273 -17.79 15.31 2.29
CA LYS A 273 -18.55 15.20 1.04
C LYS A 273 -18.77 13.76 0.57
N ASN A 274 -17.98 12.80 1.04
CA ASN A 274 -17.94 11.44 0.53
C ASN A 274 -18.96 10.53 1.22
N PHE A 275 -19.83 9.88 0.44
CA PHE A 275 -20.63 8.75 0.87
C PHE A 275 -19.77 7.50 0.97
N ILE A 276 -20.09 6.61 1.90
CA ILE A 276 -19.34 5.41 2.19
C ILE A 276 -20.22 4.19 1.93
N GLN A 277 -19.67 3.20 1.22
CA GLN A 277 -20.21 1.84 1.17
C GLN A 277 -19.10 0.85 1.50
N VAL A 278 -19.48 -0.24 2.16
CA VAL A 278 -18.54 -1.29 2.57
C VAL A 278 -19.01 -2.63 2.05
N VAL A 279 -18.13 -3.34 1.35
CA VAL A 279 -18.36 -4.71 0.90
C VAL A 279 -17.54 -5.64 1.78
N ALA A 280 -18.20 -6.46 2.59
CA ALA A 280 -17.54 -7.44 3.45
C ALA A 280 -17.32 -8.76 2.73
N ILE A 281 -16.14 -9.35 2.91
CA ILE A 281 -15.81 -10.72 2.46
C ILE A 281 -16.11 -11.65 3.63
N GLU A 282 -17.12 -12.52 3.49
CA GLU A 282 -17.64 -13.35 4.59
C GLU A 282 -17.39 -14.85 4.42
N GLY A 283 -17.48 -15.34 3.20
CA GLY A 283 -17.27 -16.75 2.86
C GLY A 283 -15.91 -16.93 2.21
N TYR A 284 -15.13 -17.87 2.73
CA TYR A 284 -13.80 -18.22 2.23
C TYR A 284 -13.90 -19.59 1.53
N PRO A 285 -13.17 -19.82 0.42
CA PRO A 285 -13.10 -21.13 -0.21
C PRO A 285 -12.41 -22.14 0.72
N SER A 286 -12.59 -23.43 0.46
CA SER A 286 -11.99 -24.52 1.24
C SER A 286 -10.46 -24.54 1.17
N GLU A 287 -9.90 -24.06 0.08
CA GLU A 287 -8.46 -24.00 -0.17
C GLU A 287 -8.06 -22.58 -0.56
N SER A 288 -6.89 -22.12 -0.10
CA SER A 288 -6.28 -20.88 -0.53
C SER A 288 -5.03 -21.16 -1.36
N TYR A 289 -4.69 -20.24 -2.22
CA TYR A 289 -3.44 -20.23 -2.97
C TYR A 289 -2.91 -18.79 -3.08
N PRO A 290 -1.60 -18.61 -3.24
CA PRO A 290 -1.01 -17.29 -3.26
C PRO A 290 -1.63 -16.36 -4.31
N GLY A 291 -2.12 -15.21 -3.86
CA GLY A 291 -2.70 -14.19 -4.72
C GLY A 291 -4.11 -14.52 -5.24
N ILE A 292 -4.86 -15.37 -4.56
CA ILE A 292 -6.26 -15.73 -4.92
C ILE A 292 -7.15 -14.50 -5.12
N LEU A 293 -6.89 -13.40 -4.41
CA LEU A 293 -7.62 -12.13 -4.52
C LEU A 293 -6.93 -11.09 -5.42
N SER A 294 -5.83 -11.44 -6.12
CA SER A 294 -5.08 -10.47 -6.96
C SER A 294 -5.93 -9.83 -8.06
N LYS A 295 -6.96 -10.52 -8.55
CA LYS A 295 -7.93 -9.94 -9.51
C LYS A 295 -8.65 -8.70 -8.99
N LEU A 296 -8.71 -8.50 -7.67
CA LEU A 296 -9.27 -7.26 -7.11
C LEU A 296 -8.41 -6.05 -7.46
N ALA A 297 -7.08 -6.22 -7.57
CA ALA A 297 -6.17 -5.15 -7.98
C ALA A 297 -6.37 -4.67 -9.43
N GLU A 298 -7.13 -5.39 -10.24
CA GLU A 298 -7.41 -5.06 -11.64
C GLU A 298 -8.75 -4.36 -11.85
N GLN A 299 -9.55 -4.16 -10.79
CA GLN A 299 -10.89 -3.59 -10.93
C GLN A 299 -10.84 -2.10 -11.31
N PRO A 300 -11.68 -1.63 -12.26
CA PRO A 300 -11.68 -0.26 -12.77
C PRO A 300 -12.48 0.69 -11.87
N CYS A 301 -12.19 0.71 -10.59
CA CYS A 301 -12.80 1.65 -9.63
C CYS A 301 -11.82 2.00 -8.52
N GLU A 302 -12.08 3.13 -7.87
CA GLU A 302 -11.36 3.56 -6.67
C GLU A 302 -11.90 2.81 -5.46
N TYR A 303 -11.00 2.25 -4.65
CA TYR A 303 -11.36 1.55 -3.42
C TYR A 303 -10.17 1.46 -2.46
N ARG A 304 -10.46 1.14 -1.20
CA ARG A 304 -9.52 0.67 -0.20
C ARG A 304 -9.98 -0.71 0.30
N TRP A 305 -9.24 -1.74 -0.06
CA TRP A 305 -9.46 -3.10 0.45
C TRP A 305 -8.61 -3.29 1.70
N SER A 306 -9.25 -3.40 2.86
CA SER A 306 -8.62 -3.53 4.17
C SER A 306 -8.82 -4.94 4.72
N THR A 307 -7.73 -5.60 5.07
CA THR A 307 -7.72 -6.89 5.75
C THR A 307 -7.10 -6.71 7.13
N ARG A 308 -7.90 -6.90 8.17
CA ARG A 308 -7.46 -6.89 9.56
C ARG A 308 -7.24 -8.30 10.06
N PHE A 309 -6.11 -8.53 10.73
CA PHE A 309 -5.78 -9.79 11.36
C PHE A 309 -5.37 -9.57 12.83
N ILE A 310 -6.06 -10.20 13.75
CA ILE A 310 -5.80 -10.16 15.19
C ILE A 310 -5.15 -11.47 15.57
N PHE A 311 -3.89 -11.44 15.97
CA PHE A 311 -3.11 -12.63 16.34
C PHE A 311 -3.56 -13.22 17.65
N LEU A 312 -3.53 -14.55 17.77
CA LEU A 312 -3.82 -15.30 18.98
C LEU A 312 -2.55 -16.01 19.46
N ASP A 313 -2.43 -16.17 20.77
CA ASP A 313 -1.42 -17.07 21.32
C ASP A 313 -1.72 -18.52 20.97
N SER A 314 -0.66 -19.32 20.80
CA SER A 314 -0.79 -20.74 20.46
C SER A 314 -1.70 -21.49 21.43
N HIS A 315 -1.64 -21.19 22.73
CA HIS A 315 -2.49 -21.83 23.73
C HIS A 315 -3.98 -21.50 23.53
N GLU A 316 -4.32 -20.24 23.30
CA GLU A 316 -5.69 -19.80 23.03
C GLU A 316 -6.20 -20.39 21.71
N ALA A 317 -5.38 -20.35 20.67
CA ALA A 317 -5.69 -20.90 19.35
C ALA A 317 -5.99 -22.40 19.42
N ILE A 318 -5.13 -23.18 20.06
CA ILE A 318 -5.30 -24.63 20.24
C ILE A 318 -6.57 -24.93 21.06
N SER A 319 -6.88 -24.14 22.08
CA SER A 319 -8.11 -24.29 22.85
C SER A 319 -9.35 -24.12 21.98
N LYS A 320 -9.38 -23.07 21.14
CA LYS A 320 -10.48 -22.80 20.21
C LYS A 320 -10.61 -23.87 19.12
N LEU A 321 -9.50 -24.31 18.52
CA LEU A 321 -9.47 -25.38 17.52
C LEU A 321 -9.91 -26.72 18.12
N THR A 322 -9.53 -27.00 19.37
CA THR A 322 -9.95 -28.20 20.09
C THR A 322 -11.45 -28.17 20.38
N ALA A 323 -12.00 -27.02 20.78
CA ALA A 323 -13.44 -26.86 20.96
C ALA A 323 -14.20 -27.05 19.64
N PHE A 324 -13.70 -26.49 18.55
CA PHE A 324 -14.24 -26.67 17.20
C PHE A 324 -14.21 -28.14 16.77
N ARG A 325 -13.05 -28.82 16.90
CA ARG A 325 -12.90 -30.26 16.63
C ARG A 325 -13.88 -31.11 17.44
N ARG A 326 -14.06 -30.80 18.73
CA ARG A 326 -15.01 -31.51 19.60
C ARG A 326 -16.45 -31.36 19.11
N LYS A 327 -16.85 -30.15 18.73
CA LYS A 327 -18.18 -29.86 18.18
C LYS A 327 -18.47 -30.69 16.91
N TRP A 328 -17.51 -30.76 15.97
CA TRP A 328 -17.65 -31.53 14.75
C TRP A 328 -17.58 -33.04 14.98
N LYS A 329 -16.72 -33.50 15.91
CA LYS A 329 -16.66 -34.91 16.32
C LYS A 329 -17.99 -35.44 16.86
N GLN A 330 -18.76 -34.59 17.53
CA GLN A 330 -20.12 -34.94 17.97
C GLN A 330 -21.11 -35.09 16.81
N LYS A 331 -20.90 -34.40 15.69
CA LYS A 331 -21.73 -34.52 14.49
C LYS A 331 -21.38 -35.73 13.61
N VAL A 332 -20.12 -36.16 13.60
CA VAL A 332 -19.64 -37.32 12.81
C VAL A 332 -20.44 -38.59 13.12
N ARG A 333 -20.79 -38.79 14.40
CA ARG A 333 -21.68 -39.86 14.82
C ARG A 333 -22.94 -39.20 15.39
N GLY A 334 -24.06 -39.36 14.73
CA GLY A 334 -25.32 -38.77 15.19
C GLY A 334 -25.54 -39.03 16.67
N PHE A 335 -26.06 -38.05 17.39
CA PHE A 335 -26.26 -38.06 18.87
C PHE A 335 -26.88 -39.37 19.37
N MET A 336 -27.80 -39.94 18.59
CA MET A 336 -28.49 -41.21 18.95
C MET A 336 -27.59 -42.45 18.83
N SER A 337 -26.66 -42.51 17.88
CA SER A 337 -25.73 -43.66 17.74
C SER A 337 -24.65 -43.67 18.83
N GLN A 338 -24.30 -42.50 19.36
CA GLN A 338 -23.41 -42.39 20.54
C GLN A 338 -24.11 -42.80 21.84
N LEU A 339 -25.41 -42.50 21.95
CA LEU A 339 -26.17 -42.84 23.15
C LEU A 339 -26.45 -44.35 23.25
N PHE A 340 -26.63 -45.03 22.12
CA PHE A 340 -27.00 -46.45 22.04
C PHE A 340 -25.84 -47.38 21.66
N ASN A 341 -24.63 -46.88 21.50
CA ASN A 341 -23.41 -47.63 21.17
C ASN A 341 -23.58 -48.59 19.95
N THR A 342 -24.41 -48.21 18.97
CA THR A 342 -24.70 -49.00 17.80
C THR A 342 -23.73 -48.62 16.67
N ASN A 343 -23.04 -49.63 16.11
CA ASN A 343 -22.02 -49.47 15.04
C ASN A 343 -22.59 -49.16 13.64
N ASN A 344 -23.90 -48.97 13.47
CA ASN A 344 -24.62 -48.81 12.21
C ASN A 344 -25.05 -47.37 11.93
N GLY A 345 -24.35 -46.36 12.44
CA GLY A 345 -24.65 -44.96 12.13
C GLY A 345 -24.01 -44.49 10.84
N TYR A 346 -24.76 -43.78 10.01
CA TYR A 346 -24.26 -43.03 8.84
C TYR A 346 -23.17 -42.07 9.34
N VAL A 347 -21.97 -42.14 8.74
CA VAL A 347 -20.86 -41.23 9.03
C VAL A 347 -21.03 -40.02 8.14
N ASP A 348 -21.16 -38.85 8.74
CA ASP A 348 -21.18 -37.57 8.04
C ASP A 348 -19.74 -37.29 7.56
N GLU A 349 -19.50 -37.46 6.25
CA GLU A 349 -18.20 -37.27 5.62
C GLU A 349 -17.70 -35.82 5.71
N ASP A 350 -18.61 -34.84 5.63
CA ASP A 350 -18.27 -33.43 5.79
C ASP A 350 -17.80 -33.15 7.22
N ALA A 351 -18.49 -33.73 8.21
CA ALA A 351 -18.09 -33.58 9.61
C ALA A 351 -16.76 -34.28 9.90
N LEU A 352 -16.46 -35.40 9.22
CA LEU A 352 -15.17 -36.08 9.36
C LEU A 352 -14.03 -35.25 8.75
N SER A 353 -14.24 -34.65 7.58
CA SER A 353 -13.28 -33.71 6.96
C SER A 353 -12.96 -32.56 7.92
N MET A 354 -13.98 -31.91 8.48
CA MET A 354 -13.80 -30.80 9.43
C MET A 354 -13.03 -31.20 10.70
N VAL A 355 -13.15 -32.45 11.16
CA VAL A 355 -12.38 -32.96 12.30
C VAL A 355 -10.91 -33.16 11.91
N ASN A 356 -10.65 -33.64 10.70
CA ASN A 356 -9.29 -33.84 10.20
C ASN A 356 -8.59 -32.49 10.00
N ASP A 357 -9.26 -31.52 9.37
CA ASP A 357 -8.74 -30.17 9.16
C ASP A 357 -8.41 -29.47 10.48
N ALA A 358 -9.31 -29.57 11.48
CA ALA A 358 -9.04 -29.05 12.81
C ALA A 358 -7.85 -29.75 13.51
N SER A 359 -7.64 -31.04 13.22
CA SER A 359 -6.51 -31.79 13.79
C SER A 359 -5.19 -31.41 13.14
N SER A 360 -5.17 -31.18 11.82
CA SER A 360 -4.03 -30.66 11.08
C SER A 360 -3.67 -29.25 11.55
N ALA A 361 -4.66 -28.34 11.66
CA ALA A 361 -4.46 -27.00 12.17
C ALA A 361 -3.88 -26.97 13.59
N ILE A 362 -4.30 -27.87 14.47
CA ILE A 362 -3.72 -28.02 15.83
C ILE A 362 -2.25 -28.48 15.74
N ALA A 363 -1.92 -29.43 14.88
CA ALA A 363 -0.56 -29.93 14.71
C ALA A 363 0.37 -28.83 14.14
N GLU A 364 -0.07 -28.08 13.15
CA GLU A 364 0.67 -26.95 12.55
C GLU A 364 0.92 -25.83 13.57
N THR A 365 -0.11 -25.49 14.38
CA THR A 365 0.01 -24.48 15.43
C THR A 365 0.98 -24.94 16.53
N ASN A 366 0.93 -26.23 16.95
CA ASN A 366 1.85 -26.79 17.93
C ASN A 366 3.31 -26.85 17.44
N SER A 367 3.52 -27.04 16.13
CA SER A 367 4.87 -27.06 15.55
C SER A 367 5.48 -25.64 15.42
N GLY A 368 4.68 -24.59 15.62
CA GLY A 368 5.11 -23.20 15.45
C GLY A 368 5.31 -22.78 13.97
N LEU A 369 4.84 -23.60 13.02
CA LEU A 369 4.91 -23.27 11.58
C LEU A 369 3.98 -22.10 11.22
N VAL A 370 2.84 -21.99 11.90
CA VAL A 370 1.84 -20.96 11.71
C VAL A 370 1.33 -20.43 13.04
N SER A 371 0.89 -19.19 13.06
CA SER A 371 0.04 -18.63 14.11
C SER A 371 -1.41 -18.57 13.62
N GLN A 372 -2.35 -18.63 14.56
CA GLN A 372 -3.77 -18.48 14.28
C GLN A 372 -4.23 -17.07 14.63
N GLY A 373 -5.27 -16.60 13.96
CA GLY A 373 -5.85 -15.30 14.28
C GLY A 373 -7.24 -15.11 13.70
N TYR A 374 -7.88 -14.02 14.08
CA TYR A 374 -9.15 -13.59 13.51
C TYR A 374 -8.93 -12.67 12.31
N ILE A 375 -9.49 -13.05 11.17
CA ILE A 375 -9.45 -12.24 9.95
C ILE A 375 -10.76 -11.50 9.76
N THR A 376 -10.67 -10.26 9.32
CA THR A 376 -11.80 -9.47 8.83
C THR A 376 -11.33 -8.74 7.58
N SER A 377 -12.00 -8.96 6.44
CA SER A 377 -11.63 -8.33 5.18
C SER A 377 -12.82 -7.58 4.61
N VAL A 378 -12.63 -6.32 4.29
CA VAL A 378 -13.66 -5.42 3.76
C VAL A 378 -13.10 -4.54 2.65
N ILE A 379 -13.95 -4.14 1.72
CA ILE A 379 -13.63 -3.19 0.66
C ILE A 379 -14.45 -1.93 0.93
N VAL A 380 -13.76 -0.83 1.20
CA VAL A 380 -14.35 0.49 1.47
C VAL A 380 -14.34 1.29 0.19
N LEU A 381 -15.50 1.82 -0.17
CA LEU A 381 -15.75 2.63 -1.35
C LEU A 381 -16.25 3.99 -0.92
N MET A 382 -15.67 5.04 -1.48
CA MET A 382 -16.01 6.42 -1.15
C MET A 382 -16.17 7.25 -2.42
N ASN A 383 -17.21 8.06 -2.51
CA ASN A 383 -17.40 9.01 -3.60
C ASN A 383 -18.37 10.11 -3.16
N GLU A 384 -18.27 11.31 -3.77
CA GLU A 384 -19.21 12.41 -3.53
C GLU A 384 -20.62 12.11 -4.09
N ASP A 385 -20.71 11.25 -5.10
CA ASP A 385 -21.96 10.82 -5.71
C ASP A 385 -22.41 9.47 -5.11
N ARG A 386 -23.54 9.50 -4.42
CA ARG A 386 -24.12 8.34 -3.74
C ARG A 386 -24.40 7.18 -4.71
N GLN A 387 -24.95 7.48 -5.91
CA GLN A 387 -25.29 6.43 -6.87
C GLN A 387 -24.04 5.72 -7.37
N LYS A 388 -22.94 6.47 -7.61
CA LYS A 388 -21.66 5.87 -8.03
C LYS A 388 -21.06 4.95 -6.97
N VAL A 389 -21.19 5.31 -5.69
CA VAL A 389 -20.74 4.45 -4.57
C VAL A 389 -21.55 3.16 -4.51
N GLU A 390 -22.88 3.24 -4.64
CA GLU A 390 -23.78 2.09 -4.63
C GLU A 390 -23.52 1.16 -5.83
N ASP A 391 -23.34 1.71 -7.03
CA ASP A 391 -23.01 0.96 -8.24
C ASP A 391 -21.63 0.28 -8.14
N ALA A 392 -20.62 1.00 -7.60
CA ALA A 392 -19.28 0.47 -7.36
C ALA A 392 -19.30 -0.66 -6.32
N ALA A 393 -20.12 -0.55 -5.27
CA ALA A 393 -20.26 -1.59 -4.25
C ALA A 393 -20.87 -2.88 -4.84
N GLU A 394 -21.90 -2.75 -5.68
CA GLU A 394 -22.50 -3.90 -6.36
C GLU A 394 -21.52 -4.54 -7.37
N PHE A 395 -20.76 -3.71 -8.07
CA PHE A 395 -19.71 -4.17 -8.97
C PHE A 395 -18.63 -4.96 -8.22
N MET A 396 -18.10 -4.43 -7.12
CA MET A 396 -17.07 -5.08 -6.31
C MET A 396 -17.59 -6.35 -5.64
N ARG A 397 -18.84 -6.36 -5.16
CA ARG A 397 -19.47 -7.57 -4.63
C ARG A 397 -19.47 -8.71 -5.66
N LYS A 398 -19.85 -8.41 -6.91
CA LYS A 398 -19.81 -9.39 -8.01
C LYS A 398 -18.39 -9.84 -8.32
N ALA A 399 -17.43 -8.90 -8.35
CA ALA A 399 -16.02 -9.21 -8.60
C ALA A 399 -15.46 -10.20 -7.56
N VAL A 400 -15.75 -9.98 -6.27
CA VAL A 400 -15.34 -10.89 -5.18
C VAL A 400 -16.02 -12.25 -5.32
N ASN A 401 -17.34 -12.29 -5.57
CA ASN A 401 -18.07 -13.56 -5.74
C ASN A 401 -17.50 -14.40 -6.89
N ASN A 402 -17.05 -13.76 -7.97
CA ASN A 402 -16.44 -14.44 -9.12
C ASN A 402 -15.07 -15.07 -8.80
N THR A 403 -14.45 -14.75 -7.67
CA THR A 403 -13.20 -15.38 -7.20
C THR A 403 -13.42 -16.57 -6.26
N GLY A 404 -14.67 -16.96 -6.03
CA GLY A 404 -15.04 -18.08 -5.15
C GLY A 404 -15.26 -17.70 -3.68
N PHE A 405 -15.20 -16.41 -3.37
CA PHE A 405 -15.56 -15.89 -2.04
C PHE A 405 -17.03 -15.47 -2.00
N ALA A 406 -17.62 -15.44 -0.81
CA ALA A 406 -18.92 -14.81 -0.62
C ALA A 406 -18.73 -13.38 -0.11
N ALA A 407 -19.32 -12.42 -0.80
CA ALA A 407 -19.27 -11.01 -0.42
C ALA A 407 -20.68 -10.43 -0.26
N ARG A 408 -20.81 -9.52 0.70
CA ARG A 408 -22.04 -8.82 1.01
C ARG A 408 -21.79 -7.32 1.15
N ILE A 409 -22.69 -6.50 0.60
CA ILE A 409 -22.73 -5.07 0.89
C ILE A 409 -23.28 -4.89 2.30
N GLU A 410 -22.53 -4.21 3.16
CA GLU A 410 -22.98 -3.89 4.51
C GLU A 410 -24.10 -2.84 4.47
N THR A 411 -25.00 -2.95 5.43
CA THR A 411 -26.15 -2.04 5.59
C THR A 411 -26.19 -1.49 7.01
N VAL A 412 -26.77 -2.23 7.94
CA VAL A 412 -26.83 -1.80 9.37
C VAL A 412 -25.44 -1.77 9.99
N ASN A 413 -24.54 -2.66 9.57
CA ASN A 413 -23.18 -2.79 10.09
C ASN A 413 -22.14 -1.94 9.32
N THR A 414 -22.56 -1.06 8.41
CA THR A 414 -21.66 -0.27 7.57
C THR A 414 -20.69 0.58 8.40
N VAL A 415 -21.20 1.23 9.45
CA VAL A 415 -20.40 2.09 10.34
C VAL A 415 -19.33 1.27 11.06
N ASP A 416 -19.70 0.16 11.69
CA ASP A 416 -18.75 -0.71 12.42
C ASP A 416 -17.73 -1.33 11.44
N ALA A 417 -18.15 -1.73 10.25
CA ALA A 417 -17.27 -2.28 9.23
C ALA A 417 -16.27 -1.23 8.72
N TYR A 418 -16.71 0.02 8.56
CA TYR A 418 -15.85 1.12 8.19
C TYR A 418 -14.83 1.41 9.30
N PHE A 419 -15.25 1.60 10.58
CA PHE A 419 -14.31 1.83 11.68
C PHE A 419 -13.35 0.65 11.87
N GLY A 420 -13.84 -0.58 11.81
CA GLY A 420 -13.01 -1.78 11.92
C GLY A 420 -12.00 -1.94 10.78
N SER A 421 -12.14 -1.20 9.67
CA SER A 421 -11.17 -1.14 8.59
C SER A 421 -10.07 -0.08 8.80
N LEU A 422 -10.25 0.84 9.76
CA LEU A 422 -9.25 1.86 10.04
C LEU A 422 -8.07 1.25 10.81
N PRO A 423 -6.81 1.51 10.42
CA PRO A 423 -5.64 1.03 11.13
C PRO A 423 -5.68 1.40 12.61
N GLY A 424 -5.30 0.48 13.50
CA GLY A 424 -5.36 0.69 14.95
C GLY A 424 -6.72 0.43 15.62
N HIS A 425 -7.78 0.22 14.83
CA HIS A 425 -9.11 -0.14 15.34
C HIS A 425 -9.29 -1.66 15.40
N GLY A 426 -9.53 -2.22 16.58
CA GLY A 426 -9.59 -3.68 16.81
C GLY A 426 -10.89 -4.19 17.42
N VAL A 427 -11.80 -3.30 17.84
CA VAL A 427 -13.01 -3.66 18.59
C VAL A 427 -14.23 -3.77 17.67
N GLU A 428 -14.33 -2.89 16.69
CA GLU A 428 -15.46 -2.79 15.77
C GLU A 428 -15.48 -3.98 14.81
N ASN A 429 -16.63 -4.30 14.26
CA ASN A 429 -16.89 -5.40 13.33
C ASN A 429 -16.63 -6.79 13.90
N VAL A 430 -17.64 -7.37 14.49
CA VAL A 430 -17.62 -8.61 15.33
C VAL A 430 -17.35 -9.90 14.54
N ARG A 431 -17.37 -9.88 13.22
CA ARG A 431 -17.17 -11.07 12.39
C ARG A 431 -15.71 -11.47 12.34
N ARG A 432 -15.40 -12.64 12.91
CA ARG A 432 -14.02 -13.05 13.18
C ARG A 432 -13.81 -14.53 12.81
N PRO A 433 -13.76 -14.90 11.52
CA PRO A 433 -13.35 -16.25 11.16
C PRO A 433 -11.91 -16.51 11.60
N LEU A 434 -11.65 -17.73 12.08
CA LEU A 434 -10.31 -18.14 12.51
C LEU A 434 -9.54 -18.67 11.29
N VAL A 435 -8.35 -18.10 11.04
CA VAL A 435 -7.49 -18.41 9.90
C VAL A 435 -6.04 -18.47 10.38
N ASN A 436 -5.21 -19.30 9.74
CA ASN A 436 -3.78 -19.32 10.02
C ASN A 436 -3.00 -18.26 9.20
N THR A 437 -1.77 -17.97 9.60
CA THR A 437 -0.94 -16.94 8.97
C THR A 437 -0.45 -17.31 7.57
N LEU A 438 -0.42 -18.59 7.19
CA LEU A 438 -0.09 -19.01 5.82
C LEU A 438 -1.24 -18.69 4.88
N ASN A 439 -2.48 -19.06 5.25
CA ASN A 439 -3.67 -18.68 4.50
C ASN A 439 -3.84 -17.16 4.43
N LEU A 440 -3.51 -16.44 5.52
CA LEU A 440 -3.48 -14.98 5.48
C LEU A 440 -2.51 -14.45 4.42
N ALA A 441 -1.30 -15.03 4.34
CA ALA A 441 -0.30 -14.63 3.33
C ALA A 441 -0.80 -14.86 1.90
N ASP A 442 -1.58 -15.92 1.65
CA ASP A 442 -2.22 -16.18 0.36
C ASP A 442 -3.29 -15.15 0.00
N LEU A 443 -4.00 -14.64 1.02
CA LEU A 443 -5.06 -13.63 0.88
C LEU A 443 -4.52 -12.20 0.76
N MET A 444 -3.24 -11.97 1.10
CA MET A 444 -2.64 -10.65 1.00
C MET A 444 -2.40 -10.23 -0.46
N PRO A 445 -2.42 -8.92 -0.76
CA PRO A 445 -2.06 -8.40 -2.06
C PRO A 445 -0.53 -8.47 -2.25
N THR A 446 -0.02 -9.62 -2.71
CA THR A 446 1.43 -9.89 -2.85
C THR A 446 1.97 -9.57 -4.24
N SER A 447 1.11 -9.31 -5.22
CA SER A 447 1.50 -8.95 -6.58
C SER A 447 1.18 -7.49 -6.86
N THR A 448 2.18 -6.74 -7.30
CA THR A 448 2.04 -5.33 -7.66
C THR A 448 2.25 -5.16 -9.16
N ILE A 449 1.26 -4.61 -9.86
CA ILE A 449 1.45 -4.14 -11.23
C ILE A 449 2.25 -2.84 -11.13
N TRP A 450 3.51 -2.89 -11.55
CA TRP A 450 4.36 -1.71 -11.57
C TRP A 450 3.92 -0.76 -12.69
N PRO A 451 3.50 0.49 -12.37
CA PRO A 451 3.01 1.41 -13.39
C PRO A 451 4.14 2.10 -14.19
N GLY A 452 5.39 1.76 -13.96
CA GLY A 452 6.55 2.48 -14.50
C GLY A 452 6.83 3.79 -13.74
N GLU A 453 7.96 4.42 -14.06
CA GLU A 453 8.35 5.68 -13.44
C GLU A 453 7.67 6.86 -14.11
N ASN A 454 7.15 7.80 -13.32
CA ASN A 454 6.46 9.02 -13.78
C ASN A 454 7.37 9.98 -14.55
N LYS A 455 8.68 9.87 -14.36
CA LYS A 455 9.71 10.69 -14.96
C LYS A 455 10.71 9.80 -15.67
N ALA A 456 11.34 10.32 -16.71
CA ALA A 456 12.44 9.63 -17.38
C ALA A 456 13.62 9.45 -16.40
N PRO A 457 14.14 8.21 -16.21
CA PRO A 457 15.08 7.90 -15.15
C PRO A 457 16.52 8.33 -15.42
N SER A 458 16.87 8.62 -16.67
CA SER A 458 18.25 8.98 -17.02
C SER A 458 18.59 10.40 -16.56
N PRO A 459 19.75 10.59 -15.91
CA PRO A 459 20.22 11.90 -15.49
C PRO A 459 20.60 12.83 -16.67
N LEU A 460 20.66 12.29 -17.90
CA LEU A 460 20.94 13.05 -19.11
C LEU A 460 19.70 13.78 -19.67
N PHE A 461 18.51 13.46 -19.17
CA PHE A 461 17.29 14.17 -19.53
C PHE A 461 17.09 15.41 -18.67
N GLU A 462 16.24 16.31 -19.15
CA GLU A 462 15.82 17.47 -18.37
C GLU A 462 15.13 17.02 -17.07
N VAL A 463 15.34 17.78 -15.99
CA VAL A 463 14.72 17.48 -14.70
C VAL A 463 13.19 17.48 -14.84
N GLY A 464 12.56 16.37 -14.50
CA GLY A 464 11.12 16.22 -14.64
C GLY A 464 10.62 15.80 -16.02
N ALA A 465 11.52 15.43 -16.93
CA ALA A 465 11.15 14.92 -18.26
C ALA A 465 10.14 13.76 -18.14
N PRO A 466 9.10 13.73 -18.99
CA PRO A 466 8.05 12.71 -18.92
C PRO A 466 8.57 11.34 -19.38
N PRO A 467 7.85 10.24 -19.09
CA PRO A 467 8.21 8.92 -19.61
C PRO A 467 8.16 8.90 -21.12
N LEU A 468 8.95 8.00 -21.74
CA LEU A 468 9.07 7.91 -23.18
C LEU A 468 7.72 7.67 -23.87
N THR A 469 6.92 6.75 -23.36
CA THR A 469 5.57 6.50 -23.88
C THR A 469 4.66 5.89 -22.82
N HIS A 470 3.35 6.04 -23.04
CA HIS A 470 2.31 5.47 -22.18
C HIS A 470 1.75 4.21 -22.82
N CYS A 471 1.56 3.20 -21.99
CA CYS A 471 0.87 1.96 -22.30
C CYS A 471 -0.23 1.73 -21.25
N VAL A 472 -1.09 0.76 -21.46
CA VAL A 472 -2.12 0.36 -20.51
C VAL A 472 -2.13 -1.16 -20.39
N THR A 473 -2.32 -1.65 -19.18
CA THR A 473 -2.51 -3.07 -18.90
C THR A 473 -3.98 -3.46 -19.07
N SER A 474 -4.27 -4.76 -19.08
CA SER A 474 -5.65 -5.28 -19.13
C SER A 474 -6.54 -4.81 -17.97
N GLY A 475 -5.95 -4.46 -16.83
CA GLY A 475 -6.65 -4.00 -15.61
C GLY A 475 -6.82 -2.48 -15.51
N ASN A 476 -6.80 -1.73 -16.60
CA ASN A 476 -6.88 -0.25 -16.60
C ASN A 476 -5.81 0.42 -15.71
N THR A 477 -4.68 -0.23 -15.51
CA THR A 477 -3.51 0.36 -14.86
C THR A 477 -2.62 0.97 -15.93
N PRO A 478 -2.20 2.24 -15.83
CA PRO A 478 -1.26 2.83 -16.75
C PRO A 478 0.11 2.16 -16.62
N PHE A 479 0.83 2.05 -17.72
CA PHE A 479 2.24 1.66 -17.70
C PHE A 479 3.07 2.71 -18.44
N ARG A 480 4.05 3.27 -17.75
CA ARG A 480 4.95 4.30 -18.27
C ARG A 480 6.23 3.63 -18.73
N LEU A 481 6.32 3.43 -20.03
CA LEU A 481 7.50 2.80 -20.64
C LEU A 481 8.66 3.79 -20.69
N ASN A 482 9.74 3.45 -20.03
CA ASN A 482 11.06 4.04 -20.14
C ASN A 482 12.04 2.95 -20.59
N LEU A 483 12.98 3.28 -21.50
CA LEU A 483 13.99 2.34 -21.97
C LEU A 483 15.28 2.40 -21.15
N HIS A 484 15.39 3.38 -20.26
CA HIS A 484 16.53 3.53 -19.37
C HIS A 484 16.27 2.92 -18.01
N VAL A 485 17.29 2.25 -17.47
CA VAL A 485 17.43 1.92 -16.07
C VAL A 485 18.60 2.75 -15.55
N ARG A 486 18.30 3.83 -14.82
CA ARG A 486 19.25 4.90 -14.50
C ARG A 486 19.84 5.54 -15.76
N ASP A 487 21.14 5.44 -16.00
CA ASP A 487 21.86 5.96 -17.17
C ASP A 487 22.00 4.95 -18.33
N LEU A 488 21.60 3.68 -18.11
CA LEU A 488 21.73 2.59 -19.09
C LEU A 488 20.42 2.44 -19.89
N GLY A 489 20.49 2.72 -21.20
CA GLY A 489 19.34 2.71 -22.09
C GLY A 489 19.37 1.65 -23.18
N HIS A 490 19.93 0.46 -22.93
CA HIS A 490 19.95 -0.65 -23.87
C HIS A 490 18.65 -1.46 -23.79
N ALA A 491 18.02 -1.68 -24.95
CA ALA A 491 16.77 -2.43 -25.04
C ALA A 491 16.78 -3.39 -26.24
N PHE A 492 16.20 -4.58 -26.06
CA PHE A 492 15.96 -5.55 -27.11
C PHE A 492 14.46 -5.75 -27.33
N MET A 493 14.07 -5.90 -28.60
CA MET A 493 12.68 -6.16 -28.98
C MET A 493 12.59 -7.44 -29.81
N PHE A 494 12.00 -8.47 -29.21
CA PHE A 494 11.81 -9.77 -29.83
C PHE A 494 10.34 -10.04 -30.11
N GLY A 495 10.06 -10.82 -31.12
CA GLY A 495 8.70 -11.27 -31.42
C GLY A 495 8.62 -11.96 -32.78
N PRO A 496 7.54 -12.70 -33.05
CA PRO A 496 7.33 -13.38 -34.32
C PRO A 496 7.15 -12.36 -35.48
N THR A 497 7.24 -12.87 -36.70
CA THR A 497 6.98 -12.07 -37.90
C THR A 497 5.53 -11.53 -37.88
N ARG A 498 5.34 -10.28 -38.29
CA ARG A 498 4.04 -9.57 -38.32
C ARG A 498 3.43 -9.22 -36.94
N ALA A 499 4.17 -9.39 -35.85
CA ALA A 499 3.71 -9.04 -34.48
C ALA A 499 3.72 -7.51 -34.19
N GLY A 500 4.06 -6.66 -35.17
CA GLY A 500 4.07 -5.21 -34.98
C GLY A 500 5.39 -4.60 -34.48
N LYS A 501 6.50 -5.36 -34.42
CA LYS A 501 7.81 -4.89 -33.94
C LYS A 501 8.26 -3.58 -34.62
N SER A 502 8.23 -3.53 -35.96
CA SER A 502 8.67 -2.34 -36.73
C SER A 502 7.76 -1.13 -36.50
N THR A 503 6.45 -1.36 -36.34
CA THR A 503 5.48 -0.31 -35.98
C THR A 503 5.75 0.24 -34.58
N HIS A 504 6.02 -0.63 -33.62
CA HIS A 504 6.34 -0.21 -32.25
C HIS A 504 7.69 0.53 -32.21
N LEU A 505 8.69 0.08 -32.96
CA LEU A 505 9.99 0.76 -33.08
C LEU A 505 9.82 2.16 -33.69
N ALA A 506 9.02 2.29 -34.75
CA ALA A 506 8.71 3.57 -35.39
C ALA A 506 7.99 4.52 -34.42
N LEU A 507 7.01 4.02 -33.69
CA LEU A 507 6.32 4.77 -32.64
C LEU A 507 7.30 5.22 -31.54
N THR A 508 8.15 4.33 -31.06
CA THR A 508 9.17 4.63 -30.05
C THR A 508 10.11 5.74 -30.52
N ALA A 509 10.57 5.68 -31.77
CA ALA A 509 11.41 6.72 -32.37
C ALA A 509 10.68 8.08 -32.46
N MET A 510 9.40 8.10 -32.85
CA MET A 510 8.60 9.33 -32.84
C MET A 510 8.39 9.87 -31.41
N GLN A 511 8.12 9.00 -30.43
CA GLN A 511 7.95 9.41 -29.03
C GLN A 511 9.25 9.91 -28.40
N TRP A 512 10.42 9.42 -28.85
CA TRP A 512 11.72 9.92 -28.41
C TRP A 512 11.92 11.40 -28.71
N ARG A 513 11.26 11.93 -29.74
CA ARG A 513 11.33 13.35 -30.12
C ARG A 513 10.64 14.29 -29.11
N ARG A 514 9.98 13.75 -28.09
CA ARG A 514 9.46 14.56 -26.97
C ARG A 514 10.56 15.23 -26.14
N TYR A 515 11.77 14.66 -26.16
CA TYR A 515 12.91 15.21 -25.44
C TYR A 515 13.61 16.25 -26.28
N SER A 516 13.96 17.41 -25.68
CA SER A 516 14.68 18.48 -26.38
C SER A 516 16.06 17.97 -26.87
N ASN A 517 16.50 18.48 -28.00
CA ASN A 517 17.80 18.14 -28.63
C ASN A 517 18.05 16.65 -28.89
N SER A 518 17.02 15.81 -28.85
CA SER A 518 17.15 14.38 -29.14
C SER A 518 17.55 14.12 -30.59
N ARG A 519 18.46 13.17 -30.82
CA ARG A 519 18.90 12.70 -32.13
C ARG A 519 18.68 11.19 -32.22
N ILE A 520 18.19 10.77 -33.40
CA ILE A 520 17.88 9.36 -33.66
C ILE A 520 18.65 8.90 -34.88
N PHE A 521 19.43 7.84 -34.73
CA PHE A 521 20.16 7.19 -35.84
C PHE A 521 19.59 5.78 -35.98
N THR A 522 19.10 5.46 -37.18
CA THR A 522 18.47 4.18 -37.47
C THR A 522 19.26 3.43 -38.52
N PHE A 523 19.69 2.21 -38.22
CA PHE A 523 20.29 1.29 -39.18
C PHE A 523 19.25 0.22 -39.52
N ASP A 524 18.77 0.23 -40.78
CA ASP A 524 17.58 -0.53 -41.17
C ASP A 524 17.87 -1.34 -42.43
N LYS A 525 17.66 -2.65 -42.34
CA LYS A 525 17.74 -3.54 -43.49
C LYS A 525 16.33 -3.90 -43.96
N GLY A 526 15.81 -3.22 -44.97
CA GLY A 526 14.48 -3.52 -45.49
C GLY A 526 13.52 -2.32 -45.54
N LEU A 527 14.01 -1.12 -45.28
CA LEU A 527 13.29 0.14 -45.40
C LEU A 527 12.07 0.29 -44.48
N SER A 528 12.00 -0.45 -43.40
CA SER A 528 10.86 -0.39 -42.45
C SER A 528 10.74 0.97 -41.75
N MET A 529 11.87 1.69 -41.58
CA MET A 529 11.93 3.02 -40.97
C MET A 529 11.97 4.17 -41.98
N PHE A 530 11.98 3.89 -43.30
CA PHE A 530 12.08 4.90 -44.34
C PHE A 530 10.94 5.92 -44.29
N ALA A 531 9.69 5.43 -44.24
CA ALA A 531 8.51 6.29 -44.17
C ALA A 531 8.52 7.18 -42.91
N THR A 532 8.86 6.60 -41.74
CA THR A 532 8.99 7.34 -40.48
C THR A 532 10.07 8.42 -40.59
N CYS A 533 11.25 8.09 -41.10
CA CYS A 533 12.35 9.04 -41.28
C CYS A 533 11.92 10.23 -42.14
N LYS A 534 11.29 9.98 -43.29
CA LYS A 534 10.80 11.04 -44.18
C LYS A 534 9.69 11.88 -43.57
N ALA A 535 8.73 11.23 -42.86
CA ALA A 535 7.60 11.90 -42.24
C ALA A 535 8.02 12.92 -41.16
N VAL A 536 9.08 12.61 -40.38
CA VAL A 536 9.61 13.52 -39.35
C VAL A 536 10.67 14.51 -39.89
N GLY A 537 10.88 14.59 -41.21
CA GLY A 537 11.87 15.47 -41.83
C GLY A 537 13.31 14.99 -41.68
N GLY A 538 13.52 13.70 -41.43
CA GLY A 538 14.83 13.08 -41.29
C GLY A 538 15.55 12.88 -42.66
N LYS A 539 16.87 12.67 -42.58
CA LYS A 539 17.71 12.34 -43.75
C LYS A 539 17.84 10.81 -43.86
N HIS A 540 17.53 10.30 -45.05
CA HIS A 540 17.71 8.89 -45.38
C HIS A 540 18.88 8.74 -46.36
N PHE A 541 19.73 7.78 -46.06
CA PHE A 541 20.89 7.42 -46.89
C PHE A 541 20.80 5.94 -47.24
N THR A 542 20.97 5.61 -48.52
CA THR A 542 21.10 4.23 -48.98
C THR A 542 22.59 3.87 -49.01
N ILE A 543 22.98 2.87 -48.20
CA ILE A 543 24.37 2.38 -48.16
C ILE A 543 24.52 1.30 -49.23
N ALA A 544 25.56 1.40 -50.06
CA ALA A 544 25.84 0.50 -51.17
C ALA A 544 24.70 0.41 -52.22
N GLY A 545 23.96 1.48 -52.38
CA GLY A 545 23.01 1.65 -53.49
C GLY A 545 23.66 2.18 -54.74
N ASP A 546 22.97 2.07 -55.89
CA ASP A 546 23.47 2.52 -57.20
C ASP A 546 23.73 4.04 -57.27
N ASP A 547 23.07 4.83 -56.40
CA ASP A 547 23.14 6.29 -56.39
C ASP A 547 24.36 6.87 -55.63
N ASN A 548 25.24 6.06 -55.06
CA ASN A 548 26.46 6.44 -54.31
C ASN A 548 26.34 7.69 -53.41
N GLN A 549 25.20 7.89 -52.76
CA GLN A 549 24.92 9.07 -51.92
C GLN A 549 25.81 9.12 -50.67
N LEU A 550 26.35 8.00 -50.23
CA LEU A 550 27.21 7.87 -49.07
C LEU A 550 28.36 6.89 -49.36
N ALA A 551 29.58 7.38 -49.30
CA ALA A 551 30.78 6.55 -49.43
C ALA A 551 31.61 6.62 -48.15
N PHE A 552 32.12 5.49 -47.73
CA PHE A 552 33.00 5.36 -46.56
C PHE A 552 34.40 5.00 -47.04
N ALA A 553 35.41 5.67 -46.49
CA ALA A 553 36.81 5.37 -46.73
C ALA A 553 37.51 5.03 -45.39
N PRO A 554 37.27 3.85 -44.82
CA PRO A 554 37.77 3.49 -43.51
C PRO A 554 39.29 3.50 -43.43
N LEU A 555 39.97 3.25 -44.50
CA LEU A 555 41.43 3.20 -44.58
C LEU A 555 42.06 4.54 -45.03
N SER A 556 41.30 5.64 -45.13
CA SER A 556 41.78 6.94 -45.66
C SER A 556 42.77 7.65 -44.74
N ARG A 557 42.83 7.34 -43.47
CA ARG A 557 43.70 7.98 -42.48
C ARG A 557 44.40 6.94 -41.61
N LEU A 558 45.62 6.53 -42.03
CA LEU A 558 46.46 5.56 -41.34
C LEU A 558 47.75 6.21 -40.76
N ASP A 559 47.64 7.48 -40.44
CA ASP A 559 48.75 8.35 -40.02
C ASP A 559 49.28 8.02 -38.60
N THR A 560 48.45 7.44 -37.74
CA THR A 560 48.85 7.11 -36.38
C THR A 560 48.97 5.59 -36.16
N PRO A 561 49.85 5.13 -35.23
CA PRO A 561 49.95 3.69 -34.90
C PRO A 561 48.59 3.08 -34.48
N THR A 562 47.83 3.77 -33.66
CA THR A 562 46.51 3.32 -33.18
C THR A 562 45.53 3.10 -34.33
N ARG A 563 45.50 4.00 -35.34
CA ARG A 563 44.65 3.83 -36.50
C ARG A 563 45.10 2.69 -37.42
N ARG A 564 46.38 2.43 -37.48
CA ARG A 564 46.91 1.26 -38.21
C ARG A 564 46.53 -0.05 -37.53
N THR A 565 46.66 -0.11 -36.22
CA THR A 565 46.22 -1.29 -35.46
C THR A 565 44.71 -1.53 -35.65
N TRP A 566 43.89 -0.49 -35.53
CA TRP A 566 42.45 -0.59 -35.81
C TRP A 566 42.16 -1.07 -37.24
N ALA A 567 42.89 -0.55 -38.25
CA ALA A 567 42.71 -0.97 -39.64
C ALA A 567 43.08 -2.44 -39.85
N MET A 568 44.09 -2.93 -39.18
CA MET A 568 44.49 -4.37 -39.21
C MET A 568 43.38 -5.21 -38.62
N GLU A 569 42.89 -4.88 -37.43
CA GLU A 569 41.78 -5.59 -36.78
C GLU A 569 40.51 -5.58 -37.63
N TRP A 570 40.20 -4.44 -38.27
CA TRP A 570 39.06 -4.30 -39.17
C TRP A 570 39.18 -5.16 -40.43
N ILE A 571 40.33 -5.18 -41.05
CA ILE A 571 40.63 -6.04 -42.21
C ILE A 571 40.55 -7.51 -41.83
N GLU A 572 41.15 -7.92 -40.69
CA GLU A 572 41.07 -9.26 -40.16
C GLU A 572 39.61 -9.68 -39.94
N ALA A 573 38.79 -8.83 -39.32
CA ALA A 573 37.38 -9.12 -39.10
C ALA A 573 36.62 -9.32 -40.42
N ILE A 574 36.89 -8.51 -41.47
CA ILE A 574 36.28 -8.68 -42.78
C ILE A 574 36.72 -9.99 -43.45
N LEU A 575 38.01 -10.36 -43.39
CA LEU A 575 38.50 -11.60 -43.91
C LEU A 575 37.82 -12.80 -43.26
N ILE A 576 37.71 -12.81 -41.94
CA ILE A 576 37.02 -13.86 -41.17
C ILE A 576 35.55 -13.94 -41.57
N LEU A 577 34.84 -12.80 -41.69
CA LEU A 577 33.45 -12.74 -42.16
C LEU A 577 33.26 -13.33 -43.57
N ASN A 578 34.25 -13.23 -44.42
CA ASN A 578 34.26 -13.84 -45.76
C ASN A 578 34.81 -15.28 -45.81
N GLY A 579 34.99 -15.93 -44.66
CA GLY A 579 35.40 -17.32 -44.56
C GLY A 579 36.91 -17.57 -44.79
N VAL A 580 37.72 -16.52 -44.72
CA VAL A 580 39.19 -16.63 -44.84
C VAL A 580 39.75 -16.91 -43.42
N ASN A 581 40.48 -18.01 -43.27
CA ASN A 581 41.24 -18.25 -42.06
C ASN A 581 42.48 -17.35 -42.05
N VAL A 582 42.56 -16.50 -41.04
CA VAL A 582 43.69 -15.56 -40.88
C VAL A 582 44.73 -16.22 -39.98
N ASP A 583 45.81 -16.78 -40.58
CA ASP A 583 46.92 -17.35 -39.87
C ASP A 583 47.92 -16.30 -39.40
N ALA A 584 48.81 -16.68 -38.43
CA ALA A 584 49.80 -15.78 -37.85
C ALA A 584 50.71 -15.04 -38.90
N PRO A 585 51.05 -15.65 -40.07
CA PRO A 585 51.78 -14.91 -41.12
C PRO A 585 50.97 -13.84 -41.87
N MET A 586 49.63 -13.86 -41.78
CA MET A 586 48.73 -12.88 -42.42
C MET A 586 48.43 -11.66 -41.53
N ARG A 587 48.73 -11.75 -40.24
CA ARG A 587 48.64 -10.65 -39.28
C ARG A 587 49.85 -9.75 -39.33
#